data_516060ccfc01a2200a4ad2b41dbd31db
#
_entry.id   516060ccfc01a2200a4ad2b41dbd31db
#
_cell.length_a   1.000
_cell.length_b   1.000
_cell.length_c   1.000
_cell.angle_alpha   90.00
_cell.angle_beta   90.00
_cell.angle_gamma   90.00
#
_symmetry.space_group_name_H-M   'P 1'
#
loop_
_entity.id
_entity.type
_entity.pdbx_description
1 polymer ?
#
loop_
_entity_poly.entity_id
_entity_poly.type
_entity_poly.pdbx_seq_one_letter_code
_entity_poly.pdbx_strand_id
1 'polypeptide(L)'
;MINVLLVDDYPIMQQLLRDILQRYPDICVVGVAQNGEEAVLQSMKLKPTVVIIDINLPTISGMEATRLIKLQRPSTVVLGLTAGVPDQTVTAMRNAGAAAVLSKGDLLSALYPTIIEAMRSSAKPAFASASASPKH
;
A
#
# COMPACT_ATOMS: atom_id res chain seq x y z
N MET A 1 -5.44 -3.45 15.54
CA MET A 1 -5.81 -2.26 14.74
C MET A 1 -4.86 -2.14 13.56
N ILE A 2 -5.40 -1.94 12.39
CA ILE A 2 -4.60 -1.77 11.17
C ILE A 2 -4.40 -0.28 10.94
N ASN A 3 -3.17 0.19 11.08
CA ASN A 3 -2.85 1.60 10.93
C ASN A 3 -2.48 1.88 9.48
N VAL A 4 -3.20 2.79 8.83
CA VAL A 4 -3.08 3.04 7.40
C VAL A 4 -2.58 4.45 7.14
N LEU A 5 -1.56 4.55 6.30
CA LEU A 5 -1.09 5.82 5.74
C LEU A 5 -1.63 5.92 4.32
N LEU A 6 -2.31 7.03 4.02
CA LEU A 6 -2.84 7.27 2.67
C LEU A 6 -1.88 8.22 1.93
N VAL A 7 -1.58 7.89 0.68
CA VAL A 7 -0.68 8.71 -0.14
C VAL A 7 -1.34 8.98 -1.49
N ASP A 8 -1.78 10.21 -1.67
CA ASP A 8 -2.42 10.66 -2.90
C ASP A 8 -2.39 12.19 -2.90
N ASP A 9 -2.17 12.79 -4.06
CA ASP A 9 -2.08 14.24 -4.15
C ASP A 9 -3.43 14.92 -4.40
N TYR A 10 -4.50 14.15 -4.63
CA TYR A 10 -5.83 14.71 -4.85
C TYR A 10 -6.65 14.68 -3.56
N PRO A 11 -7.09 15.85 -3.06
CA PRO A 11 -7.90 15.87 -1.84
C PRO A 11 -9.20 15.06 -1.93
N ILE A 12 -9.82 15.02 -3.11
CA ILE A 12 -11.04 14.25 -3.29
C ILE A 12 -10.77 12.77 -3.13
N MET A 13 -9.65 12.27 -3.67
CA MET A 13 -9.30 10.85 -3.53
C MET A 13 -8.94 10.54 -2.08
N GLN A 14 -8.22 11.43 -1.40
CA GLN A 14 -7.91 11.25 0.02
C GLN A 14 -9.18 11.09 0.84
N GLN A 15 -10.18 11.92 0.57
CA GLN A 15 -11.44 11.87 1.30
C GLN A 15 -12.22 10.59 0.98
N LEU A 16 -12.23 10.18 -0.29
CA LEU A 16 -12.88 8.94 -0.68
C LEU A 16 -12.28 7.74 0.05
N LEU A 17 -10.97 7.67 0.09
CA LEU A 17 -10.29 6.57 0.79
C LEU A 17 -10.62 6.58 2.28
N ARG A 18 -10.62 7.75 2.91
CA ARG A 18 -11.02 7.85 4.31
C ARG A 18 -12.45 7.38 4.51
N ASP A 19 -13.37 7.80 3.65
CA ASP A 19 -14.78 7.45 3.77
C ASP A 19 -14.98 5.94 3.65
N ILE A 20 -14.26 5.30 2.74
CA ILE A 20 -14.35 3.86 2.59
C ILE A 20 -13.81 3.16 3.83
N LEU A 21 -12.64 3.57 4.30
CA LEU A 21 -11.94 2.87 5.38
C LEU A 21 -12.59 3.07 6.74
N GLN A 22 -13.22 4.22 6.97
CA GLN A 22 -13.83 4.46 8.28
C GLN A 22 -15.05 3.58 8.55
N ARG A 23 -15.52 2.84 7.54
CA ARG A 23 -16.60 1.87 7.73
C ARG A 23 -16.14 0.64 8.49
N TYR A 24 -14.84 0.45 8.63
CA TYR A 24 -14.27 -0.77 9.20
C TYR A 24 -13.61 -0.44 10.54
N PRO A 25 -14.16 -0.97 11.65
CA PRO A 25 -13.67 -0.59 12.99
C PRO A 25 -12.25 -1.05 13.29
N ASP A 26 -11.71 -2.00 12.53
CA ASP A 26 -10.34 -2.46 12.72
C ASP A 26 -9.31 -1.61 11.95
N ILE A 27 -9.75 -0.59 11.22
CA ILE A 27 -8.88 0.28 10.43
C ILE A 27 -8.76 1.66 11.10
N CYS A 28 -7.55 2.17 11.15
CA CYS A 28 -7.29 3.53 11.62
C CYS A 28 -6.40 4.25 10.61
N VAL A 29 -6.89 5.35 10.03
CA VAL A 29 -6.07 6.16 9.14
C VAL A 29 -5.21 7.07 10.01
N VAL A 30 -3.90 6.85 10.01
CA VAL A 30 -2.99 7.56 10.91
C VAL A 30 -2.33 8.77 10.26
N GLY A 31 -2.44 8.90 8.94
CA GLY A 31 -1.88 10.05 8.27
C GLY A 31 -2.22 10.08 6.80
N VAL A 32 -1.94 11.21 6.17
CA VAL A 32 -2.12 11.43 4.74
C VAL A 32 -0.88 12.14 4.22
N ALA A 33 -0.29 11.62 3.16
CA ALA A 33 0.84 12.25 2.47
C ALA A 33 0.41 12.64 1.06
N GLN A 34 0.98 13.73 0.54
CA GLN A 34 0.58 14.29 -0.74
C GLN A 34 1.57 13.99 -1.86
N ASN A 35 2.73 13.47 -1.52
CA ASN A 35 3.76 13.14 -2.51
C ASN A 35 4.63 12.01 -1.98
N GLY A 36 5.51 11.51 -2.85
CA GLY A 36 6.32 10.34 -2.51
C GLY A 36 7.33 10.60 -1.41
N GLU A 37 7.93 11.79 -1.38
CA GLU A 37 8.91 12.11 -0.35
C GLU A 37 8.25 12.20 1.01
N GLU A 38 7.10 12.84 1.09
CA GLU A 38 6.33 12.91 2.32
C GLU A 38 5.89 11.53 2.77
N ALA A 39 5.53 10.65 1.82
CA ALA A 39 5.14 9.29 2.14
C ALA A 39 6.27 8.53 2.82
N VAL A 40 7.49 8.68 2.32
CA VAL A 40 8.65 8.01 2.91
C VAL A 40 8.90 8.53 4.33
N LEU A 41 8.88 9.85 4.51
CA LEU A 41 9.10 10.45 5.82
C LEU A 41 8.03 10.05 6.82
N GLN A 42 6.77 10.11 6.43
CA GLN A 42 5.67 9.76 7.33
C GLN A 42 5.66 8.29 7.65
N SER A 43 6.04 7.45 6.70
CA SER A 43 6.13 6.01 6.94
C SER A 43 7.16 5.71 8.04
N MET A 44 8.29 6.40 8.02
CA MET A 44 9.29 6.24 9.06
C MET A 44 8.80 6.72 10.42
N LYS A 45 8.10 7.83 10.42
CA LYS A 45 7.63 8.47 11.66
C LYS A 45 6.45 7.73 12.27
N LEU A 46 5.47 7.38 11.45
CA LEU A 46 4.20 6.81 11.92
C LEU A 46 4.22 5.29 12.01
N LYS A 47 5.13 4.65 11.31
CA LYS A 47 5.28 3.19 11.28
C LYS A 47 3.94 2.50 10.98
N PRO A 48 3.29 2.84 9.86
CA PRO A 48 1.99 2.27 9.56
C PRO A 48 2.08 0.77 9.25
N THR A 49 0.98 0.07 9.47
CA THR A 49 0.86 -1.32 9.08
C THR A 49 0.75 -1.44 7.57
N VAL A 50 -0.03 -0.53 6.96
CA VAL A 50 -0.32 -0.53 5.53
C VAL A 50 -0.15 0.88 4.99
N VAL A 51 0.46 0.99 3.81
CA VAL A 51 0.53 2.24 3.05
C VAL A 51 -0.26 2.04 1.77
N ILE A 52 -1.24 2.91 1.52
CA ILE A 52 -2.02 2.89 0.28
C ILE A 52 -1.52 4.07 -0.54
N ILE A 53 -0.90 3.79 -1.68
CA ILE A 53 -0.14 4.80 -2.41
C ILE A 53 -0.52 4.87 -3.88
N ASP A 54 -0.84 6.08 -4.35
CA ASP A 54 -1.05 6.34 -5.77
C ASP A 54 0.28 6.13 -6.51
N ILE A 55 0.23 5.40 -7.62
CA ILE A 55 1.41 5.16 -8.44
C ILE A 55 1.92 6.47 -9.06
N ASN A 56 0.99 7.36 -9.47
CA ASN A 56 1.34 8.61 -10.12
C ASN A 56 1.34 9.76 -9.11
N LEU A 57 2.52 10.06 -8.59
CA LEU A 57 2.68 11.12 -7.59
C LEU A 57 3.64 12.19 -8.11
N PRO A 58 3.53 13.43 -7.59
CA PRO A 58 4.53 14.44 -7.88
C PRO A 58 5.86 14.10 -7.22
N THR A 59 6.94 14.63 -7.76
CA THR A 59 8.34 14.50 -7.34
C THR A 59 8.89 13.10 -7.58
N ILE A 60 8.69 12.16 -6.66
CA ILE A 60 9.07 10.78 -6.93
C ILE A 60 7.80 9.95 -7.11
N SER A 61 7.87 8.96 -7.98
CA SER A 61 6.72 8.11 -8.29
C SER A 61 6.32 7.25 -7.11
N GLY A 62 5.09 6.73 -7.15
CA GLY A 62 4.66 5.78 -6.14
C GLY A 62 5.51 4.53 -6.11
N MET A 63 6.05 4.12 -7.26
CA MET A 63 6.95 2.98 -7.35
C MET A 63 8.25 3.24 -6.58
N GLU A 64 8.87 4.40 -6.79
CA GLU A 64 10.11 4.73 -6.10
C GLU A 64 9.88 4.90 -4.61
N ALA A 65 8.78 5.55 -4.22
CA ALA A 65 8.43 5.68 -2.81
C ALA A 65 8.22 4.31 -2.17
N THR A 66 7.55 3.41 -2.88
CA THR A 66 7.34 2.04 -2.39
C THR A 66 8.68 1.35 -2.14
N ARG A 67 9.60 1.46 -3.08
CA ARG A 67 10.92 0.86 -2.94
C ARG A 67 11.63 1.37 -1.68
N LEU A 68 11.60 2.68 -1.48
CA LEU A 68 12.25 3.29 -0.33
C LEU A 68 11.60 2.90 0.99
N ILE A 69 10.28 2.88 1.02
CA ILE A 69 9.54 2.47 2.22
C ILE A 69 9.88 1.02 2.58
N LYS A 70 9.89 0.13 1.59
CA LYS A 70 10.16 -1.28 1.85
C LYS A 70 11.62 -1.52 2.27
N LEU A 71 12.55 -0.70 1.77
CA LEU A 71 13.94 -0.81 2.22
C LEU A 71 14.08 -0.48 3.70
N GLN A 72 13.36 0.53 4.17
CA GLN A 72 13.48 0.99 5.55
C GLN A 72 12.61 0.20 6.50
N ARG A 73 11.45 -0.27 6.03
CA ARG A 73 10.51 -1.00 6.85
C ARG A 73 9.93 -2.17 6.07
N PRO A 74 10.68 -3.28 5.97
CA PRO A 74 10.23 -4.42 5.16
C PRO A 74 8.89 -5.01 5.59
N SER A 75 8.49 -4.81 6.85
CA SER A 75 7.23 -5.36 7.35
C SER A 75 6.01 -4.53 6.99
N THR A 76 6.21 -3.29 6.51
CA THR A 76 5.08 -2.46 6.08
C THR A 76 4.50 -3.02 4.78
N VAL A 77 3.19 -3.19 4.74
CA VAL A 77 2.48 -3.64 3.54
C VAL A 77 2.18 -2.42 2.68
N VAL A 78 2.53 -2.47 1.39
CA VAL A 78 2.25 -1.38 0.47
C VAL A 78 1.26 -1.86 -0.59
N LEU A 79 0.19 -1.08 -0.78
CA LEU A 79 -0.80 -1.33 -1.82
C LEU A 79 -0.80 -0.14 -2.76
N GLY A 80 -0.62 -0.42 -4.06
CA GLY A 80 -0.61 0.64 -5.07
C GLY A 80 -2.01 0.90 -5.61
N LEU A 81 -2.24 2.14 -6.02
CA LEU A 81 -3.48 2.54 -6.68
C LEU A 81 -3.15 3.08 -8.06
N THR A 82 -3.94 2.71 -9.06
CA THR A 82 -3.77 3.19 -10.41
C THR A 82 -5.11 3.54 -11.05
N ALA A 83 -5.13 4.54 -11.91
CA ALA A 83 -6.33 4.92 -12.65
C ALA A 83 -6.64 3.93 -13.76
N GLY A 84 -5.61 3.33 -14.34
CA GLY A 84 -5.74 2.24 -15.31
C GLY A 84 -4.79 1.16 -14.90
N VAL A 85 -4.81 0.01 -15.57
CA VAL A 85 -3.94 -1.09 -15.16
C VAL A 85 -3.14 -1.61 -16.34
N PRO A 86 -2.11 -0.89 -16.79
CA PRO A 86 -1.15 -1.50 -17.69
C PRO A 86 -0.35 -2.56 -16.92
N ASP A 87 -0.20 -3.73 -17.51
CA ASP A 87 0.48 -4.83 -16.85
C ASP A 87 1.88 -4.45 -16.37
N GLN A 88 2.57 -3.61 -17.14
CA GLN A 88 3.92 -3.15 -16.80
C GLN A 88 3.94 -2.40 -15.47
N THR A 89 2.93 -1.59 -15.22
CA THR A 89 2.84 -0.82 -13.98
C THR A 89 2.65 -1.74 -12.78
N VAL A 90 1.78 -2.74 -12.93
CA VAL A 90 1.54 -3.71 -11.86
C VAL A 90 2.82 -4.47 -11.55
N THR A 91 3.51 -4.94 -12.58
CA THR A 91 4.76 -5.67 -12.41
C THR A 91 5.81 -4.80 -11.72
N ALA A 92 5.95 -3.55 -12.18
CA ALA A 92 6.93 -2.62 -11.60
C ALA A 92 6.65 -2.35 -10.13
N MET A 93 5.38 -2.17 -9.76
CA MET A 93 5.01 -1.96 -8.37
C MET A 93 5.29 -3.18 -7.51
N ARG A 94 5.01 -4.37 -8.01
CA ARG A 94 5.30 -5.59 -7.27
C ARG A 94 6.80 -5.78 -7.11
N ASN A 95 7.58 -5.48 -8.14
CA ASN A 95 9.03 -5.57 -8.05
C ASN A 95 9.59 -4.57 -7.05
N ALA A 96 8.94 -3.43 -6.89
CA ALA A 96 9.33 -2.44 -5.88
C ALA A 96 8.94 -2.87 -4.47
N GLY A 97 8.09 -3.86 -4.32
CA GLY A 97 7.69 -4.41 -3.02
C GLY A 97 6.23 -4.30 -2.67
N ALA A 98 5.38 -3.81 -3.58
CA ALA A 98 3.95 -3.72 -3.31
C ALA A 98 3.33 -5.11 -3.25
N ALA A 99 2.44 -5.31 -2.28
CA ALA A 99 1.73 -6.58 -2.14
C ALA A 99 0.65 -6.73 -3.20
N ALA A 100 0.06 -5.62 -3.64
CA ALA A 100 -0.98 -5.64 -4.66
C ALA A 100 -1.11 -4.26 -5.27
N VAL A 101 -1.77 -4.20 -6.42
CA VAL A 101 -2.12 -2.94 -7.09
C VAL A 101 -3.60 -2.99 -7.40
N LEU A 102 -4.32 -1.92 -7.01
CA LEU A 102 -5.76 -1.82 -7.20
C LEU A 102 -6.08 -0.72 -8.20
N SER A 103 -7.12 -0.94 -8.98
CA SER A 103 -7.67 0.11 -9.82
C SER A 103 -8.52 1.05 -8.97
N LYS A 104 -8.40 2.35 -9.17
CA LYS A 104 -9.20 3.33 -8.45
C LYS A 104 -10.70 3.14 -8.69
N GLY A 105 -11.08 2.49 -9.80
CA GLY A 105 -12.47 2.20 -10.07
C GLY A 105 -13.07 1.09 -9.21
N ASP A 106 -12.24 0.27 -8.58
CA ASP A 106 -12.68 -0.89 -7.81
C ASP A 106 -12.56 -0.71 -6.30
N LEU A 107 -12.23 0.49 -5.83
CA LEU A 107 -11.90 0.69 -4.42
C LEU A 107 -13.01 0.31 -3.46
N LEU A 108 -14.25 0.64 -3.79
CA LEU A 108 -15.35 0.40 -2.87
C LEU A 108 -15.54 -1.08 -2.56
N SER A 109 -15.34 -1.94 -3.55
CA SER A 109 -15.54 -3.38 -3.37
C SER A 109 -14.25 -4.12 -3.03
N ALA A 110 -13.10 -3.60 -3.43
CA ALA A 110 -11.86 -4.36 -3.37
C ALA A 110 -10.87 -3.90 -2.30
N LEU A 111 -10.98 -2.67 -1.80
CA LEU A 111 -9.92 -2.12 -0.96
C LEU A 111 -9.76 -2.91 0.35
N TYR A 112 -10.83 -3.05 1.11
CA TYR A 112 -10.75 -3.74 2.40
C TYR A 112 -10.36 -5.22 2.26
N PRO A 113 -11.00 -5.98 1.36
CA PRO A 113 -10.58 -7.38 1.17
C PRO A 113 -9.11 -7.50 0.78
N THR A 114 -8.60 -6.58 -0.04
CA THR A 114 -7.19 -6.62 -0.44
C THR A 114 -6.27 -6.31 0.74
N ILE A 115 -6.64 -5.35 1.60
CA ILE A 115 -5.88 -5.07 2.81
C ILE A 115 -5.79 -6.33 3.68
N ILE A 116 -6.91 -6.97 3.92
CA ILE A 116 -6.96 -8.16 4.78
C ILE A 116 -6.12 -9.30 4.19
N GLU A 117 -6.24 -9.51 2.88
CA GLU A 117 -5.47 -10.57 2.23
C GLU A 117 -3.97 -10.28 2.28
N ALA A 118 -3.58 -9.02 2.04
CA ALA A 118 -2.18 -8.63 2.08
C ALA A 118 -1.60 -8.77 3.49
N MET A 119 -2.39 -8.44 4.50
CA MET A 119 -1.98 -8.61 5.90
C MET A 119 -1.78 -10.08 6.23
N ARG A 120 -2.69 -10.93 5.77
CA ARG A 120 -2.61 -12.38 6.02
C ARG A 120 -1.36 -12.96 5.39
N SER A 121 -1.06 -12.59 4.16
CA SER A 121 0.12 -13.06 3.46
C SER A 121 1.40 -12.58 4.13
N SER A 122 1.42 -11.32 4.57
CA SER A 122 2.58 -10.73 5.23
C SER A 122 2.83 -11.37 6.60
N ALA A 123 1.78 -11.86 7.27
CA ALA A 123 1.91 -12.46 8.59
C ALA A 123 2.41 -13.90 8.54
N LYS A 124 2.46 -14.52 7.36
CA LYS A 124 2.94 -15.90 7.25
C LYS A 124 4.42 -15.96 7.56
N PRO A 125 4.87 -16.94 8.33
CA PRO A 125 6.28 -17.10 8.62
C PRO A 125 7.09 -17.31 7.35
N ALA A 126 8.29 -16.78 7.31
CA ALA A 126 9.17 -16.90 6.16
C ALA A 126 9.49 -18.37 5.86
N PHE A 127 9.68 -19.16 6.90
CA PHE A 127 10.01 -20.57 6.69
C PHE A 127 8.87 -21.33 6.03
N ALA A 128 7.64 -20.92 6.28
CA ALA A 128 6.49 -21.58 5.64
C ALA A 128 6.52 -21.36 4.14
N SER A 129 6.91 -20.19 3.69
CA SER A 129 7.01 -19.92 2.27
C SER A 129 8.29 -20.51 1.67
N ALA A 130 9.38 -20.54 2.44
CA ALA A 130 10.66 -21.06 1.96
C ALA A 130 10.68 -22.58 1.92
N SER A 131 10.12 -23.22 2.93
CA SER A 131 10.12 -24.67 3.02
C SER A 131 9.26 -25.27 1.92
N ALA A 132 8.43 -24.54 1.58
CA ALA A 132 7.70 -24.96 0.43
C ALA A 132 8.63 -24.99 -0.74
N SER A 133 9.56 -24.98 0.22
CA SER A 133 10.10 -24.83 -0.29
C SER A 133 10.69 -25.14 -0.96
N PRO A 134 10.79 -25.50 -1.17
CA PRO A 134 11.26 -25.49 -1.73
C PRO A 134 11.30 -25.72 -2.66
N LYS A 135 10.85 -25.50 -2.76
CA LYS A 135 10.51 -25.41 -3.09
C LYS A 135 10.55 -25.10 -3.69
N HIS A 136 10.60 -25.09 -3.86
CA HIS A 136 10.26 -24.70 -3.87
C HIS A 136 10.30 -24.76 -4.38
#